data_becdb470104c5119cf117a48f60bd7e8
#
_entry.id   becdb470104c5119cf117a48f60bd7e8
#
_cell.length_a   1.000
_cell.length_b   1.000
_cell.length_c   1.000
_cell.angle_alpha   90.00
_cell.angle_beta   90.00
_cell.angle_gamma   90.00
#
_symmetry.space_group_name_H-M   'P 1'
#
loop_
_entity.id
_entity.type
_entity.pdbx_description
1 polymer ?
#
loop_
_entity_poly.entity_id
_entity_poly.type
_entity_poly.pdbx_seq_one_letter_code
_entity_poly.pdbx_strand_id
1 'polypeptide(L)'
;MLASFYYSFTDWDMFQAGSFVGLDNYKRLFQEDMFYQAVYNTFYYALFYVVLSTLLSLFVAVLLNYPLKGRRIFRTIFYIPTLVPVVVTALLFFRVFAPEGPVNALLGFLGIEGPTWFFSETWSKPALIMMSLWGLGTAFILLLSGLQGIPGELYEAARIDGSGAWAEFRYITVPMLSPVIFYNVVMGIINSLQVFTQVYVIGTNALMPGGSTGSGGGPGNSLLSIVQLLYIKGFRDYKMGYASAIAWVLLVIILLFTMLVFKSSALWTYYEEERK
;
A
#
# COMPACT_ATOMS: atom_id res chain seq x y z
N MET A 1 6.24 22.93 4.67
CA MET A 1 7.44 22.08 4.80
C MET A 1 8.55 22.77 5.63
N LEU A 2 9.07 23.98 5.27
CA LEU A 2 10.14 24.64 6.05
C LEU A 2 9.72 24.88 7.51
N ALA A 3 8.49 25.36 7.75
CA ALA A 3 7.99 25.56 9.12
C ALA A 3 7.91 24.24 9.92
N SER A 4 7.42 23.14 9.31
CA SER A 4 7.36 21.84 10.00
C SER A 4 8.76 21.28 10.28
N PHE A 5 9.76 21.60 9.44
CA PHE A 5 11.14 21.26 9.71
C PHE A 5 11.64 21.98 10.97
N TYR A 6 11.42 23.30 11.06
CA TYR A 6 11.76 24.06 12.26
C TYR A 6 11.05 23.52 13.50
N TYR A 7 9.73 23.26 13.40
CA TYR A 7 8.96 22.73 14.53
C TYR A 7 9.44 21.35 15.00
N SER A 8 10.04 20.54 14.16
CA SER A 8 10.59 19.24 14.57
C SER A 8 11.72 19.34 15.60
N PHE A 9 12.34 20.52 15.74
CA PHE A 9 13.39 20.84 16.72
C PHE A 9 12.84 21.60 17.94
N THR A 10 11.52 21.71 18.09
CA THR A 10 10.87 22.43 19.19
C THR A 10 9.92 21.50 19.95
N ASP A 11 9.59 21.85 21.17
CA ASP A 11 8.55 21.22 21.97
C ASP A 11 7.16 21.82 21.72
N TRP A 12 6.97 22.42 20.55
CA TRP A 12 5.73 23.11 20.20
C TRP A 12 4.51 22.20 20.34
N ASP A 13 3.54 22.73 21.09
CA ASP A 13 2.17 22.22 21.15
C ASP A 13 1.20 23.21 20.44
N MET A 14 -0.07 22.83 20.30
CA MET A 14 -1.05 23.69 19.60
C MET A 14 -1.41 24.95 20.40
N PHE A 15 -1.05 25.05 21.68
CA PHE A 15 -1.55 26.05 22.61
C PHE A 15 -0.48 27.05 23.05
N GLN A 16 0.79 26.66 22.99
CA GLN A 16 1.92 27.46 23.46
C GLN A 16 3.03 27.52 22.42
N ALA A 17 3.71 28.67 22.38
CA ALA A 17 4.90 28.80 21.56
C ALA A 17 5.98 27.85 22.08
N GLY A 18 6.43 26.93 21.24
CA GLY A 18 7.42 25.93 21.61
C GLY A 18 8.81 26.54 21.82
N SER A 19 9.54 26.03 22.80
CA SER A 19 10.95 26.28 22.97
C SER A 19 11.81 25.41 22.05
N PHE A 20 13.02 25.85 21.72
CA PHE A 20 13.93 25.05 20.90
C PHE A 20 14.58 23.95 21.77
N VAL A 21 14.34 22.68 21.40
CA VAL A 21 14.84 21.49 22.12
C VAL A 21 15.88 20.71 21.31
N GLY A 22 16.31 21.23 20.16
CA GLY A 22 17.29 20.56 19.31
C GLY A 22 16.81 19.18 18.84
N LEU A 23 17.62 18.15 19.06
CA LEU A 23 17.36 16.79 18.59
C LEU A 23 16.58 15.91 19.58
N ASP A 24 16.03 16.46 20.67
CA ASP A 24 15.40 15.64 21.70
C ASP A 24 14.13 14.92 21.22
N ASN A 25 13.35 15.50 20.31
CA ASN A 25 12.23 14.84 19.68
C ASN A 25 12.68 13.58 18.91
N TYR A 26 13.79 13.66 18.19
CA TYR A 26 14.37 12.53 17.44
C TYR A 26 14.92 11.46 18.38
N LYS A 27 15.66 11.84 19.43
CA LYS A 27 16.15 10.89 20.43
C LYS A 27 15.00 10.13 21.11
N ARG A 28 13.96 10.85 21.51
CA ARG A 28 12.77 10.28 22.08
C ARG A 28 12.07 9.33 21.12
N LEU A 29 11.96 9.69 19.83
CA LEU A 29 11.35 8.88 18.81
C LEU A 29 12.05 7.52 18.67
N PHE A 30 13.38 7.52 18.64
CA PHE A 30 14.18 6.29 18.53
C PHE A 30 14.28 5.49 19.83
N GLN A 31 13.66 5.94 20.93
CA GLN A 31 13.54 5.22 22.19
C GLN A 31 12.11 4.71 22.43
N GLU A 32 11.15 5.06 21.57
CA GLU A 32 9.74 4.71 21.73
C GLU A 32 9.41 3.39 21.05
N ASP A 33 9.01 2.37 21.82
CA ASP A 33 8.65 1.04 21.27
C ASP A 33 7.50 1.11 20.26
N MET A 34 6.54 2.01 20.46
CA MET A 34 5.43 2.22 19.53
C MET A 34 5.91 2.66 18.14
N PHE A 35 7.02 3.41 18.06
CA PHE A 35 7.59 3.80 16.79
C PHE A 35 8.11 2.58 16.00
N TYR A 36 8.86 1.72 16.64
CA TYR A 36 9.38 0.49 16.00
C TYR A 36 8.25 -0.44 15.57
N GLN A 37 7.19 -0.54 16.38
CA GLN A 37 6.00 -1.29 16.01
C GLN A 37 5.30 -0.68 14.79
N ALA A 38 5.13 0.64 14.75
CA ALA A 38 4.55 1.34 13.62
C ALA A 38 5.40 1.19 12.34
N VAL A 39 6.73 1.27 12.47
CA VAL A 39 7.67 1.00 11.37
C VAL A 39 7.49 -0.42 10.85
N TYR A 40 7.55 -1.42 11.72
CA TYR A 40 7.38 -2.83 11.33
C TYR A 40 6.05 -3.08 10.61
N ASN A 41 4.94 -2.58 11.17
CA ASN A 41 3.62 -2.77 10.57
C ASN A 41 3.51 -2.10 9.20
N THR A 42 4.04 -0.87 9.07
CA THR A 42 4.02 -0.12 7.81
C THR A 42 4.85 -0.83 6.74
N PHE A 43 6.04 -1.32 7.09
CA PHE A 43 6.89 -2.07 6.15
C PHE A 43 6.31 -3.43 5.77
N TYR A 44 5.73 -4.15 6.73
CA TYR A 44 5.03 -5.40 6.45
C TYR A 44 3.90 -5.16 5.44
N TYR A 45 3.06 -4.15 5.70
CA TYR A 45 1.99 -3.80 4.79
C TYR A 45 2.52 -3.39 3.40
N ALA A 46 3.51 -2.49 3.35
CA ALA A 46 4.07 -2.00 2.10
C ALA A 46 4.66 -3.13 1.25
N LEU A 47 5.46 -4.00 1.85
CA LEU A 47 6.09 -5.12 1.14
C LEU A 47 5.05 -6.04 0.49
N PHE A 48 4.12 -6.56 1.31
CA PHE A 48 3.14 -7.52 0.80
C PHE A 48 2.13 -6.87 -0.14
N TYR A 49 1.67 -5.66 0.17
CA TYR A 49 0.73 -4.95 -0.69
C TYR A 49 1.34 -4.63 -2.06
N VAL A 50 2.54 -4.06 -2.12
CA VAL A 50 3.18 -3.68 -3.39
C VAL A 50 3.43 -4.89 -4.27
N VAL A 51 3.98 -5.97 -3.69
CA VAL A 51 4.25 -7.20 -4.44
C VAL A 51 2.94 -7.82 -4.97
N LEU A 52 1.96 -8.04 -4.08
CA LEU A 52 0.70 -8.68 -4.47
C LEU A 52 -0.12 -7.79 -5.42
N SER A 53 -0.18 -6.48 -5.19
CA SER A 53 -0.92 -5.57 -6.07
C SER A 53 -0.32 -5.52 -7.47
N THR A 54 1.01 -5.47 -7.59
CA THR A 54 1.70 -5.47 -8.88
C THR A 54 1.46 -6.79 -9.62
N LEU A 55 1.63 -7.93 -8.96
CA LEU A 55 1.43 -9.25 -9.57
C LEU A 55 -0.02 -9.47 -9.98
N LEU A 56 -0.98 -9.15 -9.12
CA LEU A 56 -2.41 -9.31 -9.44
C LEU A 56 -2.86 -8.34 -10.54
N SER A 57 -2.40 -7.09 -10.51
CA SER A 57 -2.72 -6.11 -11.56
C SER A 57 -2.12 -6.53 -12.91
N LEU A 58 -0.89 -7.05 -12.92
CA LEU A 58 -0.26 -7.58 -14.14
C LEU A 58 -1.03 -8.79 -14.64
N PHE A 59 -1.39 -9.72 -13.77
CA PHE A 59 -2.18 -10.91 -14.13
C PHE A 59 -3.52 -10.51 -14.76
N VAL A 60 -4.28 -9.61 -14.13
CA VAL A 60 -5.57 -9.11 -14.64
C VAL A 60 -5.37 -8.37 -15.97
N ALA A 61 -4.33 -7.54 -16.11
CA ALA A 61 -4.03 -6.81 -17.31
C ALA A 61 -3.72 -7.75 -18.48
N VAL A 62 -2.88 -8.76 -18.27
CA VAL A 62 -2.55 -9.78 -19.29
C VAL A 62 -3.82 -10.57 -19.68
N LEU A 63 -4.60 -11.02 -18.69
CA LEU A 63 -5.84 -11.75 -18.95
C LEU A 63 -6.82 -10.93 -19.82
N LEU A 64 -7.00 -9.64 -19.48
CA LEU A 64 -7.91 -8.75 -20.19
C LEU A 64 -7.32 -8.14 -21.47
N ASN A 65 -6.06 -8.41 -21.78
CA ASN A 65 -5.46 -8.07 -23.07
C ASN A 65 -5.84 -9.06 -24.17
N TYR A 66 -6.11 -10.32 -23.82
CA TYR A 66 -6.63 -11.30 -24.80
C TYR A 66 -8.02 -10.91 -25.32
N PRO A 67 -8.39 -11.33 -26.54
CA PRO A 67 -9.68 -11.02 -27.18
C PRO A 67 -10.84 -11.83 -26.56
N LEU A 68 -11.11 -11.62 -25.26
CA LEU A 68 -12.17 -12.27 -24.53
C LEU A 68 -13.54 -11.66 -24.84
N LYS A 69 -14.58 -12.49 -24.98
CA LYS A 69 -15.97 -12.03 -25.07
C LYS A 69 -16.34 -11.32 -23.76
N GLY A 70 -16.90 -10.09 -23.86
CA GLY A 70 -17.27 -9.31 -22.67
C GLY A 70 -16.12 -8.55 -21.99
N ARG A 71 -14.93 -8.43 -22.62
CA ARG A 71 -13.76 -7.72 -22.08
C ARG A 71 -14.07 -6.34 -21.49
N ARG A 72 -14.99 -5.58 -22.10
CA ARG A 72 -15.41 -4.26 -21.60
C ARG A 72 -16.09 -4.36 -20.24
N ILE A 73 -16.93 -5.36 -20.04
CA ILE A 73 -17.65 -5.59 -18.76
C ILE A 73 -16.64 -5.95 -17.67
N PHE A 74 -15.71 -6.86 -17.93
CA PHE A 74 -14.67 -7.22 -16.96
C PHE A 74 -13.77 -6.03 -16.58
N ARG A 75 -13.37 -5.20 -17.55
CA ARG A 75 -12.62 -3.98 -17.25
C ARG A 75 -13.39 -3.07 -16.30
N THR A 76 -14.69 -2.89 -16.53
CA THR A 76 -15.55 -2.09 -15.66
C THR A 76 -15.64 -2.70 -14.27
N ILE A 77 -15.86 -4.01 -14.14
CA ILE A 77 -15.96 -4.72 -12.85
C ILE A 77 -14.68 -4.53 -12.03
N PHE A 78 -13.49 -4.70 -12.61
CA PHE A 78 -12.23 -4.52 -11.91
C PHE A 78 -11.90 -3.04 -11.61
N TYR A 79 -12.49 -2.10 -12.35
CA TYR A 79 -12.28 -0.67 -12.14
C TYR A 79 -13.23 -0.05 -11.10
N ILE A 80 -14.48 -0.49 -11.03
CA ILE A 80 -15.50 0.06 -10.11
C ILE A 80 -15.01 0.17 -8.66
N PRO A 81 -14.30 -0.82 -8.07
CA PRO A 81 -13.79 -0.71 -6.71
C PRO A 81 -12.94 0.53 -6.44
N THR A 82 -12.18 1.02 -7.41
CA THR A 82 -11.31 2.19 -7.24
C THR A 82 -12.08 3.51 -7.13
N LEU A 83 -13.35 3.52 -7.55
CA LEU A 83 -14.22 4.69 -7.45
C LEU A 83 -14.87 4.79 -6.06
N VAL A 84 -14.83 3.72 -5.26
CA VAL A 84 -15.41 3.71 -3.93
C VAL A 84 -14.48 4.45 -2.96
N PRO A 85 -14.99 5.45 -2.20
CA PRO A 85 -14.18 6.14 -1.20
C PRO A 85 -13.55 5.15 -0.20
N VAL A 86 -12.28 5.36 0.13
CA VAL A 86 -11.49 4.45 0.97
C VAL A 86 -12.10 4.23 2.36
N VAL A 87 -12.77 5.24 2.92
CA VAL A 87 -13.50 5.11 4.20
C VAL A 87 -14.64 4.12 4.09
N VAL A 88 -15.42 4.19 3.00
CA VAL A 88 -16.53 3.27 2.73
C VAL A 88 -16.02 1.85 2.53
N THR A 89 -14.93 1.70 1.78
CA THR A 89 -14.25 0.41 1.60
C THR A 89 -13.82 -0.18 2.95
N ALA A 90 -13.21 0.62 3.82
CA ALA A 90 -12.77 0.17 5.15
C ALA A 90 -13.97 -0.32 6.01
N LEU A 91 -15.07 0.43 6.04
CA LEU A 91 -16.28 0.05 6.77
C LEU A 91 -16.95 -1.19 6.18
N LEU A 92 -17.00 -1.30 4.85
CA LEU A 92 -17.54 -2.48 4.16
C LEU A 92 -16.73 -3.73 4.53
N PHE A 93 -15.40 -3.68 4.39
CA PHE A 93 -14.54 -4.82 4.68
C PHE A 93 -14.47 -5.13 6.17
N PHE A 94 -14.65 -4.15 7.04
CA PHE A 94 -14.80 -4.41 8.47
C PHE A 94 -16.02 -5.33 8.75
N ARG A 95 -17.10 -5.17 8.00
CA ARG A 95 -18.29 -6.06 8.08
C ARG A 95 -18.09 -7.39 7.35
N VAL A 96 -17.42 -7.36 6.20
CA VAL A 96 -17.13 -8.56 5.39
C VAL A 96 -16.21 -9.51 6.15
N PHE A 97 -15.22 -8.99 6.90
CA PHE A 97 -14.29 -9.73 7.73
C PHE A 97 -14.71 -9.80 9.22
N ALA A 98 -15.95 -9.48 9.56
CA ALA A 98 -16.44 -9.71 10.92
C ALA A 98 -16.44 -11.22 11.26
N PRO A 99 -16.33 -11.62 12.54
CA PRO A 99 -16.39 -13.05 12.94
C PRO A 99 -17.62 -13.79 12.38
N GLU A 100 -18.77 -13.13 12.35
CA GLU A 100 -20.02 -13.63 11.76
C GLU A 100 -20.28 -13.10 10.34
N GLY A 101 -19.22 -12.59 9.68
CA GLY A 101 -19.31 -12.00 8.36
C GLY A 101 -19.35 -13.03 7.23
N PRO A 102 -19.68 -12.58 6.00
CA PRO A 102 -19.85 -13.47 4.84
C PRO A 102 -18.61 -14.29 4.50
N VAL A 103 -17.40 -13.78 4.78
CA VAL A 103 -16.16 -14.54 4.51
C VAL A 103 -16.06 -15.75 5.43
N ASN A 104 -16.32 -15.60 6.72
CA ASN A 104 -16.34 -16.74 7.66
C ASN A 104 -17.51 -17.68 7.42
N ALA A 105 -18.67 -17.18 6.97
CA ALA A 105 -19.77 -18.02 6.54
C ALA A 105 -19.38 -18.91 5.36
N LEU A 106 -18.69 -18.36 4.35
CA LEU A 106 -18.19 -19.14 3.21
C LEU A 106 -17.12 -20.17 3.63
N LEU A 107 -16.19 -19.80 4.54
CA LEU A 107 -15.21 -20.74 5.09
C LEU A 107 -15.91 -21.88 5.87
N GLY A 108 -16.94 -21.55 6.64
CA GLY A 108 -17.75 -22.52 7.37
C GLY A 108 -18.46 -23.55 6.46
N PHE A 109 -18.91 -23.15 5.26
CA PHE A 109 -19.43 -24.10 4.26
C PHE A 109 -18.38 -25.11 3.79
N LEU A 110 -17.09 -24.74 3.83
CA LEU A 110 -15.97 -25.62 3.49
C LEU A 110 -15.45 -26.41 4.69
N GLY A 111 -16.08 -26.28 5.86
CA GLY A 111 -15.64 -26.91 7.11
C GLY A 111 -14.39 -26.27 7.72
N ILE A 112 -14.05 -25.04 7.31
CA ILE A 112 -12.88 -24.30 7.79
C ILE A 112 -13.34 -23.28 8.82
N GLU A 113 -12.79 -23.35 10.02
CA GLU A 113 -12.99 -22.34 11.06
C GLU A 113 -12.23 -21.05 10.67
N GLY A 114 -12.97 -19.98 10.35
CA GLY A 114 -12.38 -18.73 9.89
C GLY A 114 -11.73 -17.95 11.05
N PRO A 115 -10.66 -17.18 10.76
CA PRO A 115 -10.02 -16.34 11.77
C PRO A 115 -10.90 -15.16 12.17
N THR A 116 -10.51 -14.49 13.26
CA THR A 116 -11.17 -13.27 13.73
C THR A 116 -10.71 -11.99 12.99
N TRP A 117 -9.94 -12.15 11.91
CA TRP A 117 -9.50 -11.11 10.98
C TRP A 117 -9.00 -9.84 11.71
N PHE A 118 -9.69 -8.70 11.54
CA PHE A 118 -9.30 -7.42 12.17
C PHE A 118 -9.31 -7.44 13.71
N PHE A 119 -9.96 -8.41 14.34
CA PHE A 119 -9.98 -8.57 15.79
C PHE A 119 -8.80 -9.40 16.35
N SER A 120 -7.91 -9.89 15.47
CA SER A 120 -6.72 -10.67 15.82
C SER A 120 -5.45 -9.88 15.53
N GLU A 121 -4.48 -9.93 16.42
CA GLU A 121 -3.15 -9.33 16.19
C GLU A 121 -2.43 -9.95 14.99
N THR A 122 -2.61 -11.25 14.77
CA THR A 122 -1.96 -12.00 13.69
C THR A 122 -2.62 -11.74 12.35
N TRP A 123 -3.97 -11.72 12.29
CA TRP A 123 -4.71 -11.67 11.04
C TRP A 123 -5.10 -10.27 10.58
N SER A 124 -4.96 -9.24 11.44
CA SER A 124 -5.33 -7.87 11.09
C SER A 124 -4.55 -7.30 9.90
N LYS A 125 -3.24 -7.55 9.84
CA LYS A 125 -2.41 -7.12 8.70
C LYS A 125 -2.75 -7.85 7.39
N PRO A 126 -2.86 -9.19 7.35
CA PRO A 126 -3.37 -9.91 6.18
C PRO A 126 -4.75 -9.42 5.73
N ALA A 127 -5.69 -9.19 6.65
CA ALA A 127 -7.01 -8.66 6.32
C ALA A 127 -6.95 -7.26 5.68
N LEU A 128 -6.10 -6.38 6.22
CA LEU A 128 -5.84 -5.04 5.65
C LEU A 128 -5.28 -5.13 4.22
N ILE A 129 -4.34 -6.05 3.97
CA ILE A 129 -3.77 -6.26 2.64
C ILE A 129 -4.84 -6.76 1.68
N MET A 130 -5.61 -7.80 2.06
CA MET A 130 -6.70 -8.32 1.22
C MET A 130 -7.75 -7.25 0.88
N MET A 131 -8.14 -6.44 1.85
CA MET A 131 -9.02 -5.29 1.61
C MET A 131 -8.43 -4.32 0.60
N SER A 132 -7.15 -3.98 0.75
CA SER A 132 -6.48 -3.01 -0.12
C SER A 132 -6.30 -3.53 -1.55
N LEU A 133 -6.16 -4.84 -1.73
CA LEU A 133 -6.08 -5.48 -3.04
C LEU A 133 -7.41 -5.42 -3.82
N TRP A 134 -8.54 -5.14 -3.17
CA TRP A 134 -9.81 -4.93 -3.86
C TRP A 134 -9.77 -3.70 -4.78
N GLY A 135 -8.95 -2.70 -4.48
CA GLY A 135 -8.81 -1.44 -5.23
C GLY A 135 -7.74 -1.43 -6.33
N LEU A 136 -7.44 -2.55 -6.99
CA LEU A 136 -6.37 -2.67 -8.00
C LEU A 136 -6.63 -1.95 -9.33
N GLY A 137 -7.82 -1.37 -9.54
CA GLY A 137 -8.30 -0.90 -10.84
C GLY A 137 -7.38 0.11 -11.53
N THR A 138 -6.80 1.06 -10.82
CA THR A 138 -5.88 2.05 -11.41
C THR A 138 -4.60 1.39 -11.91
N ALA A 139 -4.01 0.50 -11.11
CA ALA A 139 -2.76 -0.17 -11.46
C ALA A 139 -2.94 -1.11 -12.68
N PHE A 140 -4.04 -1.90 -12.72
CA PHE A 140 -4.27 -2.80 -13.84
C PHE A 140 -4.59 -2.07 -15.15
N ILE A 141 -5.32 -0.93 -15.11
CA ILE A 141 -5.61 -0.15 -16.33
C ILE A 141 -4.32 0.44 -16.91
N LEU A 142 -3.43 0.94 -16.06
CA LEU A 142 -2.14 1.46 -16.50
C LEU A 142 -1.30 0.38 -17.16
N LEU A 143 -1.21 -0.81 -16.54
CA LEU A 143 -0.52 -1.95 -17.11
C LEU A 143 -1.18 -2.44 -18.41
N LEU A 144 -2.50 -2.46 -18.47
CA LEU A 144 -3.23 -2.83 -19.68
C LEU A 144 -3.00 -1.85 -20.82
N SER A 145 -2.91 -0.55 -20.54
CA SER A 145 -2.58 0.48 -21.53
C SER A 145 -1.15 0.29 -22.04
N GLY A 146 -0.19 -0.01 -21.15
CA GLY A 146 1.17 -0.35 -21.52
C GLY A 146 1.25 -1.60 -22.42
N LEU A 147 0.49 -2.67 -22.10
CA LEU A 147 0.41 -3.88 -22.92
C LEU A 147 -0.11 -3.60 -24.34
N GLN A 148 -1.08 -2.68 -24.45
CA GLN A 148 -1.66 -2.31 -25.76
C GLN A 148 -0.72 -1.42 -26.59
N GLY A 149 0.30 -0.84 -25.99
CA GLY A 149 1.34 -0.05 -26.66
C GLY A 149 2.48 -0.91 -27.24
N ILE A 150 2.57 -2.20 -26.88
CA ILE A 150 3.62 -3.08 -27.41
C ILE A 150 3.31 -3.42 -28.87
N PRO A 151 4.25 -3.18 -29.82
CA PRO A 151 4.04 -3.49 -31.24
C PRO A 151 3.76 -4.97 -31.46
N GLY A 152 2.68 -5.28 -32.21
CA GLY A 152 2.28 -6.66 -32.53
C GLY A 152 3.34 -7.43 -33.32
N GLU A 153 4.12 -6.72 -34.14
CA GLU A 153 5.20 -7.27 -34.97
C GLU A 153 6.23 -8.06 -34.16
N LEU A 154 6.51 -7.65 -32.91
CA LEU A 154 7.43 -8.36 -32.03
C LEU A 154 6.91 -9.76 -31.67
N TYR A 155 5.60 -9.89 -31.46
CA TYR A 155 4.98 -11.19 -31.18
C TYR A 155 4.89 -12.06 -32.44
N GLU A 156 4.63 -11.47 -33.63
CA GLU A 156 4.59 -12.16 -34.89
C GLU A 156 5.97 -12.73 -35.24
N ALA A 157 7.03 -11.92 -35.13
CA ALA A 157 8.41 -12.36 -35.37
C ALA A 157 8.79 -13.52 -34.43
N ALA A 158 8.49 -13.38 -33.12
CA ALA A 158 8.77 -14.43 -32.14
C ALA A 158 8.04 -15.75 -32.46
N ARG A 159 6.81 -15.69 -32.96
CA ARG A 159 6.06 -16.90 -33.37
C ARG A 159 6.64 -17.56 -34.60
N ILE A 160 7.16 -16.79 -35.57
CA ILE A 160 7.89 -17.32 -36.72
C ILE A 160 9.13 -18.09 -36.25
N ASP A 161 9.82 -17.56 -35.19
CA ASP A 161 10.97 -18.21 -34.59
C ASP A 161 10.58 -19.40 -33.65
N GLY A 162 9.29 -19.75 -33.57
CA GLY A 162 8.81 -20.88 -32.78
C GLY A 162 8.60 -20.61 -31.28
N SER A 163 8.52 -19.35 -30.87
CA SER A 163 8.26 -19.00 -29.46
C SER A 163 6.88 -19.45 -28.99
N GLY A 164 6.80 -20.04 -27.79
CA GLY A 164 5.55 -20.28 -27.08
C GLY A 164 5.11 -19.10 -26.23
N ALA A 165 3.86 -19.11 -25.76
CA ALA A 165 3.24 -18.00 -24.97
C ALA A 165 4.03 -17.59 -23.71
N TRP A 166 4.69 -18.53 -23.04
CA TRP A 166 5.54 -18.22 -21.86
C TRP A 166 6.82 -17.48 -22.27
N ALA A 167 7.43 -17.85 -23.42
CA ALA A 167 8.60 -17.14 -23.93
C ALA A 167 8.24 -15.72 -24.38
N GLU A 168 7.11 -15.54 -25.11
CA GLU A 168 6.57 -14.22 -25.45
C GLU A 168 6.35 -13.37 -24.20
N PHE A 169 5.73 -13.92 -23.15
CA PHE A 169 5.49 -13.22 -21.89
C PHE A 169 6.79 -12.80 -21.22
N ARG A 170 7.76 -13.73 -21.07
CA ARG A 170 9.01 -13.50 -20.31
C ARG A 170 10.00 -12.61 -21.05
N TYR A 171 10.10 -12.73 -22.38
CA TYR A 171 11.14 -12.08 -23.17
C TYR A 171 10.66 -10.86 -23.98
N ILE A 172 9.34 -10.70 -24.19
CA ILE A 172 8.77 -9.54 -24.89
C ILE A 172 7.90 -8.74 -23.94
N THR A 173 6.86 -9.34 -23.38
CA THR A 173 5.84 -8.63 -22.61
C THR A 173 6.43 -7.98 -21.35
N VAL A 174 7.12 -8.74 -20.49
CA VAL A 174 7.66 -8.23 -19.21
C VAL A 174 8.73 -7.18 -19.44
N PRO A 175 9.73 -7.34 -20.33
CA PRO A 175 10.71 -6.31 -20.60
C PRO A 175 10.11 -5.02 -21.16
N MET A 176 9.23 -5.11 -22.16
CA MET A 176 8.58 -3.93 -22.77
C MET A 176 7.65 -3.21 -21.78
N LEU A 177 7.07 -3.93 -20.84
CA LEU A 177 6.18 -3.38 -19.81
C LEU A 177 6.94 -2.90 -18.56
N SER A 178 8.24 -3.19 -18.47
CA SER A 178 9.03 -2.89 -17.26
C SER A 178 9.01 -1.42 -16.83
N PRO A 179 8.97 -0.39 -17.71
CA PRO A 179 8.83 1.00 -17.28
C PRO A 179 7.50 1.27 -16.57
N VAL A 180 6.41 0.64 -17.02
CA VAL A 180 5.08 0.79 -16.41
C VAL A 180 5.02 0.03 -15.08
N ILE A 181 5.62 -1.17 -15.02
CA ILE A 181 5.76 -1.94 -13.78
C ILE A 181 6.57 -1.12 -12.76
N PHE A 182 7.67 -0.53 -13.18
CA PHE A 182 8.52 0.33 -12.35
C PHE A 182 7.71 1.49 -11.75
N TYR A 183 6.96 2.22 -12.57
CA TYR A 183 6.10 3.30 -12.11
C TYR A 183 5.09 2.81 -11.05
N ASN A 184 4.41 1.67 -11.30
CA ASN A 184 3.45 1.09 -10.36
C ASN A 184 4.11 0.73 -9.02
N VAL A 185 5.32 0.13 -9.07
CA VAL A 185 6.08 -0.23 -7.86
C VAL A 185 6.47 1.01 -7.07
N VAL A 186 7.01 2.05 -7.71
CA VAL A 186 7.39 3.31 -7.05
C VAL A 186 6.18 3.96 -6.39
N MET A 187 5.08 4.13 -7.12
CA MET A 187 3.85 4.72 -6.59
C MET A 187 3.23 3.85 -5.50
N GLY A 188 3.29 2.53 -5.66
CA GLY A 188 2.85 1.57 -4.66
C GLY A 188 3.61 1.71 -3.34
N ILE A 189 4.94 1.84 -3.38
CA ILE A 189 5.79 2.04 -2.20
C ILE A 189 5.46 3.37 -1.52
N ILE A 190 5.41 4.47 -2.27
CA ILE A 190 5.11 5.80 -1.71
C ILE A 190 3.74 5.79 -1.02
N ASN A 191 2.71 5.26 -1.68
CA ASN A 191 1.35 5.24 -1.14
C ASN A 191 1.21 4.29 0.06
N SER A 192 1.86 3.13 0.02
CA SER A 192 1.75 2.14 1.10
C SER A 192 2.50 2.55 2.37
N LEU A 193 3.65 3.24 2.25
CA LEU A 193 4.35 3.82 3.40
C LEU A 193 3.58 4.96 4.06
N GLN A 194 2.61 5.56 3.36
CA GLN A 194 1.74 6.63 3.84
C GLN A 194 0.34 6.13 4.21
N VAL A 195 0.14 4.82 4.39
CA VAL A 195 -1.17 4.26 4.75
C VAL A 195 -1.68 4.85 6.06
N PHE A 196 -2.89 5.45 6.01
CA PHE A 196 -3.52 6.09 7.17
C PHE A 196 -5.01 5.79 7.25
N THR A 197 -5.79 6.22 6.25
CA THR A 197 -7.25 6.24 6.33
C THR A 197 -7.85 4.87 6.65
N GLN A 198 -7.37 3.81 5.99
CA GLN A 198 -7.85 2.44 6.23
C GLN A 198 -7.59 2.00 7.67
N VAL A 199 -6.35 2.16 8.12
CA VAL A 199 -5.95 1.74 9.47
C VAL A 199 -6.63 2.57 10.53
N TYR A 200 -6.80 3.87 10.29
CA TYR A 200 -7.51 4.77 11.20
C TYR A 200 -8.98 4.38 11.35
N VAL A 201 -9.70 4.20 10.23
CA VAL A 201 -11.13 3.86 10.25
C VAL A 201 -11.38 2.52 10.90
N ILE A 202 -10.56 1.51 10.59
CA ILE A 202 -10.68 0.18 11.20
C ILE A 202 -10.29 0.25 12.67
N GLY A 203 -9.12 0.78 13.00
CA GLY A 203 -8.56 0.77 14.34
C GLY A 203 -9.33 1.62 15.36
N THR A 204 -10.01 2.69 14.92
CA THR A 204 -10.87 3.54 15.76
C THR A 204 -12.32 3.08 15.83
N ASN A 205 -12.69 2.01 15.11
CA ASN A 205 -14.05 1.49 15.14
C ASN A 205 -14.43 1.05 16.57
N ALA A 206 -15.58 1.50 17.05
CA ALA A 206 -16.06 1.23 18.41
C ALA A 206 -16.21 -0.27 18.73
N LEU A 207 -16.34 -1.12 17.72
CA LEU A 207 -16.41 -2.58 17.88
C LEU A 207 -15.03 -3.23 18.04
N MET A 208 -13.93 -2.49 17.82
CA MET A 208 -12.57 -3.00 17.97
C MET A 208 -12.14 -2.95 19.44
N PRO A 209 -11.39 -3.93 19.94
CA PRO A 209 -10.75 -3.86 21.24
C PRO A 209 -9.88 -2.59 21.34
N GLY A 210 -10.24 -1.68 22.25
CA GLY A 210 -9.58 -0.38 22.39
C GLY A 210 -9.90 0.66 21.30
N GLY A 211 -10.82 0.40 20.39
CA GLY A 211 -11.13 1.30 19.27
C GLY A 211 -11.67 2.66 19.68
N SER A 212 -12.52 2.71 20.71
CA SER A 212 -13.12 3.97 21.20
C SER A 212 -12.24 4.75 22.18
N THR A 213 -11.32 4.09 22.87
CA THR A 213 -10.51 4.67 23.97
C THR A 213 -9.00 4.45 23.82
N GLY A 214 -8.58 3.53 22.97
CA GLY A 214 -7.18 3.15 22.77
C GLY A 214 -6.43 3.98 21.73
N SER A 215 -5.25 3.51 21.33
CA SER A 215 -4.40 4.12 20.29
C SER A 215 -5.04 4.12 18.90
N GLY A 216 -6.14 3.37 18.68
CA GLY A 216 -6.70 3.16 17.36
C GLY A 216 -5.83 2.28 16.43
N GLY A 217 -4.79 1.66 16.97
CA GLY A 217 -3.87 0.79 16.21
C GLY A 217 -4.38 -0.65 16.04
N GLY A 218 -5.65 -0.94 16.39
CA GLY A 218 -6.18 -2.30 16.41
C GLY A 218 -5.65 -3.16 17.56
N PRO A 219 -5.94 -4.48 17.57
CA PRO A 219 -5.49 -5.38 18.62
C PRO A 219 -3.97 -5.38 18.75
N GLY A 220 -3.43 -5.15 19.97
CA GLY A 220 -1.99 -5.09 20.22
C GLY A 220 -1.24 -4.08 19.34
N ASN A 221 -1.89 -3.02 18.89
CA ASN A 221 -1.35 -2.05 17.90
C ASN A 221 -0.88 -2.71 16.58
N SER A 222 -1.44 -3.84 16.20
CA SER A 222 -1.04 -4.58 15.00
C SER A 222 -1.31 -3.85 13.68
N LEU A 223 -2.21 -2.86 13.67
CA LEU A 223 -2.52 -2.00 12.53
C LEU A 223 -1.87 -0.61 12.62
N LEU A 224 -1.17 -0.29 13.74
CA LEU A 224 -0.57 1.02 13.92
C LEU A 224 0.44 1.32 12.80
N SER A 225 0.16 2.33 11.96
CA SER A 225 1.09 2.83 10.94
C SER A 225 1.87 4.04 11.43
N ILE A 226 2.97 4.39 10.73
CA ILE A 226 3.78 5.58 11.06
C ILE A 226 2.93 6.85 10.97
N VAL A 227 2.09 6.98 9.92
CA VAL A 227 1.21 8.14 9.76
C VAL A 227 0.13 8.20 10.83
N GLN A 228 -0.37 7.04 11.28
CA GLN A 228 -1.32 7.00 12.40
C GLN A 228 -0.65 7.39 13.72
N LEU A 229 0.58 6.94 13.97
CA LEU A 229 1.35 7.38 15.14
C LEU A 229 1.57 8.90 15.13
N LEU A 230 1.96 9.45 13.96
CA LEU A 230 2.07 10.90 13.77
C LEU A 230 0.76 11.62 14.10
N TYR A 231 -0.38 11.11 13.61
CA TYR A 231 -1.70 11.69 13.88
C TYR A 231 -2.03 11.66 15.37
N ILE A 232 -1.79 10.55 16.05
CA ILE A 232 -2.01 10.42 17.48
C ILE A 232 -1.18 11.44 18.25
N LYS A 233 0.13 11.51 17.99
CA LYS A 233 1.04 12.41 18.70
C LYS A 233 0.76 13.88 18.42
N GLY A 234 0.42 14.23 17.16
CA GLY A 234 0.13 15.62 16.78
C GLY A 234 -1.24 16.10 17.19
N PHE A 235 -2.28 15.38 16.81
CA PHE A 235 -3.65 15.88 16.88
C PHE A 235 -4.43 15.40 18.10
N ARG A 236 -4.06 14.26 18.68
CA ARG A 236 -4.70 13.77 19.92
C ARG A 236 -3.91 14.14 21.16
N ASP A 237 -2.58 14.00 21.11
CA ASP A 237 -1.69 14.29 22.24
C ASP A 237 -1.17 15.74 22.19
N TYR A 238 -1.53 16.51 21.14
CA TYR A 238 -1.17 17.91 20.89
C TYR A 238 0.34 18.21 20.80
N LYS A 239 1.21 17.19 20.64
CA LYS A 239 2.66 17.32 20.54
C LYS A 239 3.10 17.54 19.10
N MET A 240 2.82 18.73 18.56
CA MET A 240 3.05 19.04 17.15
C MET A 240 4.53 19.03 16.75
N GLY A 241 5.44 19.48 17.64
CA GLY A 241 6.87 19.41 17.39
C GLY A 241 7.35 17.97 17.23
N TYR A 242 6.90 17.07 18.10
CA TYR A 242 7.20 15.64 18.05
C TYR A 242 6.60 14.96 16.79
N ALA A 243 5.34 15.29 16.47
CA ALA A 243 4.69 14.79 15.26
C ALA A 243 5.42 15.26 13.98
N SER A 244 5.92 16.50 13.99
CA SER A 244 6.76 17.02 12.91
C SER A 244 8.06 16.21 12.75
N ALA A 245 8.69 15.80 13.84
CA ALA A 245 9.88 14.92 13.80
C ALA A 245 9.54 13.54 13.18
N ILE A 246 8.40 12.93 13.55
CA ILE A 246 7.92 11.68 12.93
C ILE A 246 7.73 11.87 11.42
N ALA A 247 7.11 12.98 10.98
CA ALA A 247 6.88 13.28 9.57
C ALA A 247 8.20 13.37 8.78
N TRP A 248 9.22 14.01 9.34
CA TRP A 248 10.53 14.14 8.70
C TRP A 248 11.28 12.82 8.63
N VAL A 249 11.19 11.98 9.67
CA VAL A 249 11.75 10.62 9.63
C VAL A 249 11.04 9.78 8.57
N LEU A 250 9.70 9.86 8.48
CA LEU A 250 8.95 9.17 7.42
C LEU A 250 9.36 9.65 6.02
N LEU A 251 9.53 10.96 5.83
CA LEU A 251 10.03 11.52 4.56
C LEU A 251 11.38 10.91 4.17
N VAL A 252 12.32 10.85 5.12
CA VAL A 252 13.65 10.26 4.88
C VAL A 252 13.51 8.77 4.51
N ILE A 253 12.67 8.02 5.21
CA ILE A 253 12.39 6.61 4.90
C ILE A 253 11.88 6.47 3.46
N ILE A 254 10.86 7.26 3.07
CA ILE A 254 10.29 7.22 1.71
C ILE A 254 11.35 7.55 0.67
N LEU A 255 12.15 8.60 0.89
CA LEU A 255 13.22 9.00 -0.03
C LEU A 255 14.28 7.89 -0.20
N LEU A 256 14.72 7.28 0.89
CA LEU A 256 15.70 6.19 0.85
C LEU A 256 15.17 4.99 0.06
N PHE A 257 13.95 4.54 0.34
CA PHE A 257 13.34 3.43 -0.40
C PHE A 257 13.10 3.76 -1.87
N THR A 258 12.62 4.97 -2.15
CA THR A 258 12.44 5.42 -3.53
C THR A 258 13.77 5.46 -4.28
N MET A 259 14.84 6.01 -3.69
CA MET A 259 16.17 6.01 -4.27
C MET A 259 16.73 4.60 -4.52
N LEU A 260 16.51 3.66 -3.57
CA LEU A 260 16.91 2.26 -3.75
C LEU A 260 16.20 1.62 -4.95
N VAL A 261 14.90 1.87 -5.12
CA VAL A 261 14.11 1.35 -6.25
C VAL A 261 14.59 1.98 -7.56
N PHE A 262 14.85 3.30 -7.60
CA PHE A 262 15.41 3.97 -8.76
C PHE A 262 16.79 3.42 -9.14
N LYS A 263 17.65 3.19 -8.15
CA LYS A 263 18.96 2.59 -8.40
C LYS A 263 18.87 1.17 -8.93
N SER A 264 17.86 0.40 -8.47
CA SER A 264 17.63 -0.96 -8.97
C SER A 264 17.04 -0.99 -10.38
N SER A 265 16.35 0.07 -10.81
CA SER A 265 15.68 0.11 -12.13
C SER A 265 16.63 -0.11 -13.29
N ALA A 266 17.87 0.40 -13.20
CA ALA A 266 18.91 0.18 -14.21
C ALA A 266 19.20 -1.30 -14.50
N LEU A 267 18.82 -2.23 -13.59
CA LEU A 267 19.09 -3.66 -13.74
C LEU A 267 17.93 -4.42 -14.44
N TRP A 268 16.70 -3.85 -14.48
CA TRP A 268 15.53 -4.60 -14.93
C TRP A 268 14.51 -3.77 -15.73
N THR A 269 14.69 -2.44 -15.81
CA THR A 269 13.80 -1.59 -16.61
C THR A 269 14.43 -1.38 -17.99
N TYR A 270 13.67 -1.68 -19.04
CA TYR A 270 14.08 -1.51 -20.43
C TYR A 270 13.66 -0.12 -20.92
N TYR A 271 14.64 0.68 -21.37
CA TYR A 271 14.42 1.96 -22.05
C TYR A 271 14.86 1.85 -23.50
N GLU A 272 13.98 2.12 -24.45
CA GLU A 272 14.21 1.96 -25.88
C GLU A 272 15.32 2.92 -26.41
N GLU A 273 15.59 4.03 -25.72
CA GLU A 273 16.57 5.05 -26.14
C GLU A 273 18.02 4.76 -25.77
N GLU A 274 18.34 3.79 -24.94
CA GLU A 274 19.72 3.51 -24.51
C GLU A 274 20.58 2.72 -25.49
N ARG A 275 20.09 2.46 -26.72
CA ARG A 275 20.83 1.82 -27.81
C ARG A 275 21.20 2.81 -28.93
N LYS A 276 21.76 3.96 -28.58
CA LYS A 276 22.49 4.79 -29.55
C LYS A 276 23.99 4.80 -29.27
#